data_df058fc7d661f97e60ac3a634f8d386f
#
_entry.id   df058fc7d661f97e60ac3a634f8d386f
#
_cell.length_a   1.000
_cell.length_b   1.000
_cell.length_c   1.000
_cell.angle_alpha   90.00
_cell.angle_beta   90.00
_cell.angle_gamma   90.00
#
_symmetry.space_group_name_H-M   'P 1'
#
loop_
_entity.id
_entity.type
_entity.pdbx_description
1 polymer ?
#
loop_
_entity_poly.entity_id
_entity_poly.type
_entity_poly.pdbx_seq_one_letter_code
_entity_poly.pdbx_strand_id
1 'polypeptide(L)'
;MQISVLNNHLKKVAFINNKIEKMLHYKNDQWHSYLSTGASTFDFTIGKWSNGKIHEDAFLIDDSCHFAIKKHGKNYIYKIVNYDENDFEINVQCNSLDAELLRETVGTFTSTTAQSIEWYLQQMGLLTFTFVKVGINELSEKKLTLTFDNQEPKHDRLISLVNKFDGEFELETIVKADGTFDSYVLNLYHKNDDTHQGIGRERADIILYYGKNIQGVSVNSNKDSLYNAFYASGQDDNNNVIDITDLEFSSKNADGIEEFYTRKGSPLIYAPISADRYP
;
A
#
# COMPACT_ATOMS: atom_id res chain seq x y z
N MET A 1 -1.96 -20.37 12.76
CA MET A 1 -1.98 -19.00 13.28
C MET A 1 -3.10 -18.90 14.31
N GLN A 2 -2.99 -18.05 15.31
CA GLN A 2 -4.08 -17.74 16.24
C GLN A 2 -4.74 -16.44 15.79
N ILE A 3 -6.07 -16.41 15.77
CA ILE A 3 -6.87 -15.23 15.49
C ILE A 3 -7.60 -14.86 16.77
N SER A 4 -7.42 -13.62 17.26
CA SER A 4 -8.19 -13.12 18.39
C SER A 4 -9.44 -12.42 17.85
N VAL A 5 -10.60 -12.74 18.40
CA VAL A 5 -11.85 -12.04 18.13
C VAL A 5 -11.99 -10.89 19.10
N LEU A 6 -12.18 -9.69 18.57
CA LEU A 6 -12.38 -8.47 19.35
C LEU A 6 -13.79 -7.96 19.08
N ASN A 7 -14.47 -7.45 20.11
CA ASN A 7 -15.75 -6.77 19.93
C ASN A 7 -15.58 -5.36 19.33
N ASN A 8 -16.68 -4.63 19.15
CA ASN A 8 -16.71 -3.26 18.62
C ASN A 8 -15.91 -2.22 19.45
N HIS A 9 -15.54 -2.57 20.71
CA HIS A 9 -14.68 -1.75 21.58
C HIS A 9 -13.22 -2.24 21.57
N LEU A 10 -12.83 -3.09 20.62
CA LEU A 10 -11.52 -3.71 20.47
C LEU A 10 -11.08 -4.51 21.72
N LYS A 11 -12.05 -5.01 22.50
CA LYS A 11 -11.78 -5.92 23.63
C LYS A 11 -11.89 -7.37 23.14
N LYS A 12 -10.94 -8.19 23.56
CA LYS A 12 -10.90 -9.62 23.21
C LYS A 12 -12.06 -10.36 23.87
N VAL A 13 -12.80 -11.09 23.04
CA VAL A 13 -13.97 -11.89 23.48
C VAL A 13 -13.83 -13.39 23.20
N ALA A 14 -13.08 -13.77 22.18
CA ALA A 14 -12.87 -15.17 21.81
C ALA A 14 -11.54 -15.39 21.06
N PHE A 15 -11.22 -16.64 20.75
CA PHE A 15 -10.10 -17.06 19.94
C PHE A 15 -10.51 -18.08 18.90
N ILE A 16 -9.82 -18.05 17.77
CA ILE A 16 -9.91 -19.06 16.72
C ILE A 16 -8.52 -19.64 16.51
N ASN A 17 -8.38 -20.97 16.60
CA ASN A 17 -7.08 -21.61 16.50
C ASN A 17 -7.18 -23.07 16.03
N ASN A 18 -6.67 -23.37 14.84
CA ASN A 18 -6.69 -24.71 14.24
C ASN A 18 -5.81 -25.75 14.95
N LYS A 19 -4.93 -25.33 15.87
CA LYS A 19 -4.04 -26.23 16.62
C LYS A 19 -4.61 -26.70 17.96
N ILE A 20 -5.74 -26.15 18.37
CA ILE A 20 -6.39 -26.45 19.66
C ILE A 20 -7.78 -27.02 19.37
N GLU A 21 -7.96 -28.31 19.64
CA GLU A 21 -9.14 -29.09 19.28
C GLU A 21 -10.47 -28.52 19.80
N LYS A 22 -10.47 -27.86 20.94
CA LYS A 22 -11.67 -27.30 21.58
C LYS A 22 -11.94 -25.85 21.23
N MET A 23 -11.24 -25.27 20.26
CA MET A 23 -11.43 -23.90 19.79
C MET A 23 -12.22 -23.87 18.48
N LEU A 24 -12.75 -22.72 18.13
CA LEU A 24 -13.20 -22.47 16.77
C LEU A 24 -12.05 -22.65 15.79
N HIS A 25 -12.34 -23.27 14.67
CA HIS A 25 -11.38 -23.48 13.58
C HIS A 25 -11.70 -22.57 12.39
N TYR A 26 -10.70 -22.25 11.60
CA TYR A 26 -10.84 -21.48 10.38
C TYR A 26 -10.23 -22.23 9.19
N LYS A 27 -10.68 -21.88 7.99
CA LYS A 27 -10.18 -22.37 6.70
C LYS A 27 -10.19 -21.29 5.65
N ASN A 28 -9.61 -21.57 4.47
CA ASN A 28 -9.59 -20.67 3.31
C ASN A 28 -9.02 -19.29 3.62
N ASP A 29 -8.05 -19.23 4.55
CA ASP A 29 -7.46 -17.96 4.95
C ASP A 29 -6.59 -17.38 3.82
N GLN A 30 -6.91 -16.13 3.43
CA GLN A 30 -6.16 -15.34 2.45
C GLN A 30 -5.75 -14.02 3.08
N TRP A 31 -4.47 -13.75 3.05
CA TRP A 31 -3.90 -12.51 3.55
C TRP A 31 -3.13 -11.80 2.44
N HIS A 32 -3.51 -10.59 2.13
CA HIS A 32 -2.86 -9.75 1.13
C HIS A 32 -2.36 -8.46 1.78
N SER A 33 -1.17 -8.02 1.38
CA SER A 33 -0.59 -6.74 1.77
C SER A 33 -0.19 -5.98 0.51
N TYR A 34 -0.53 -4.70 0.45
CA TYR A 34 -0.36 -3.85 -0.71
C TYR A 34 0.64 -2.74 -0.41
N LEU A 35 1.82 -2.80 -1.02
CA LEU A 35 2.86 -1.78 -0.85
C LEU A 35 2.38 -0.39 -1.28
N SER A 36 1.63 -0.33 -2.38
CA SER A 36 1.15 0.93 -2.96
C SER A 36 0.18 1.72 -2.07
N THR A 37 -0.53 1.03 -1.18
CA THR A 37 -1.53 1.64 -0.30
C THR A 37 -1.18 1.52 1.19
N GLY A 38 -0.14 0.75 1.54
CA GLY A 38 0.17 0.42 2.94
C GLY A 38 -0.92 -0.40 3.65
N ALA A 39 -2.01 -0.76 2.97
CA ALA A 39 -3.14 -1.50 3.53
C ALA A 39 -2.97 -3.01 3.38
N SER A 40 -3.77 -3.77 4.13
CA SER A 40 -3.86 -5.22 3.99
C SER A 40 -5.30 -5.72 4.11
N THR A 41 -5.57 -6.90 3.54
CA THR A 41 -6.86 -7.59 3.68
C THR A 41 -6.63 -8.97 4.29
N PHE A 42 -7.63 -9.49 4.97
CA PHE A 42 -7.61 -10.81 5.56
C PHE A 42 -9.00 -11.45 5.48
N ASP A 43 -9.14 -12.44 4.61
CA ASP A 43 -10.39 -13.13 4.35
C ASP A 43 -10.26 -14.57 4.83
N PHE A 44 -11.31 -15.10 5.46
CA PHE A 44 -11.31 -16.48 5.94
C PHE A 44 -12.72 -16.95 6.29
N THR A 45 -12.87 -18.28 6.46
CA THR A 45 -14.11 -18.93 6.85
C THR A 45 -13.94 -19.55 8.24
N ILE A 46 -14.88 -19.31 9.14
CA ILE A 46 -14.94 -19.87 10.50
C ILE A 46 -15.95 -21.01 10.53
N GLY A 47 -15.55 -22.19 10.97
CA GLY A 47 -16.47 -23.29 11.22
C GLY A 47 -17.18 -23.11 12.58
N LYS A 48 -18.52 -23.13 12.57
CA LYS A 48 -19.34 -22.95 13.81
C LYS A 48 -19.42 -24.19 14.66
N TRP A 49 -19.17 -25.37 14.11
CA TRP A 49 -19.41 -26.66 14.77
C TRP A 49 -18.13 -27.26 15.35
N SER A 50 -18.23 -27.74 16.56
CA SER A 50 -17.19 -28.53 17.25
C SER A 50 -17.85 -29.68 18.02
N ASN A 51 -17.34 -30.91 17.84
CA ASN A 51 -17.86 -32.10 18.53
C ASN A 51 -19.38 -32.31 18.41
N GLY A 52 -19.96 -32.07 17.22
CA GLY A 52 -21.37 -32.32 16.91
C GLY A 52 -22.34 -31.28 17.45
N LYS A 53 -21.87 -30.15 17.94
CA LYS A 53 -22.70 -29.01 18.39
C LYS A 53 -22.08 -27.68 17.97
N ILE A 54 -22.87 -26.63 17.92
CA ILE A 54 -22.39 -25.27 17.69
C ILE A 54 -21.51 -24.86 18.88
N HIS A 55 -20.32 -24.33 18.57
CA HIS A 55 -19.40 -23.81 19.56
C HIS A 55 -19.94 -22.55 20.20
N GLU A 56 -19.81 -22.38 21.53
CA GLU A 56 -20.34 -21.24 22.24
C GLU A 56 -19.75 -19.90 21.78
N ASP A 57 -18.46 -19.87 21.47
CA ASP A 57 -17.79 -18.68 20.97
C ASP A 57 -18.28 -18.24 19.57
N ALA A 58 -18.95 -19.11 18.80
CA ALA A 58 -19.53 -18.73 17.52
C ALA A 58 -20.62 -17.67 17.67
N PHE A 59 -21.35 -17.68 18.79
CA PHE A 59 -22.36 -16.69 19.11
C PHE A 59 -21.81 -15.32 19.54
N LEU A 60 -20.48 -15.23 19.73
CA LEU A 60 -19.80 -13.98 20.05
C LEU A 60 -19.27 -13.25 18.80
N ILE A 61 -19.49 -13.83 17.62
CA ILE A 61 -18.97 -13.29 16.34
C ILE A 61 -20.14 -12.75 15.54
N ASP A 62 -20.12 -11.46 15.30
CA ASP A 62 -21.07 -10.74 14.46
C ASP A 62 -20.33 -9.77 13.51
N ASP A 63 -21.06 -9.04 12.67
CA ASP A 63 -20.52 -8.09 11.69
C ASP A 63 -19.83 -6.86 12.31
N SER A 64 -20.00 -6.62 13.61
CA SER A 64 -19.34 -5.54 14.36
C SER A 64 -17.97 -5.93 14.91
N CYS A 65 -17.62 -7.22 14.86
CA CYS A 65 -16.37 -7.76 15.38
C CYS A 65 -15.15 -7.32 14.55
N HIS A 66 -14.00 -7.41 15.22
CA HIS A 66 -12.69 -7.22 14.61
C HIS A 66 -11.83 -8.46 14.85
N PHE A 67 -10.85 -8.68 13.99
CA PHE A 67 -9.93 -9.80 14.13
C PHE A 67 -8.50 -9.30 14.28
N ALA A 68 -7.80 -9.78 15.31
CA ALA A 68 -6.39 -9.47 15.52
C ALA A 68 -5.52 -10.71 15.27
N ILE A 69 -4.46 -10.54 14.49
CA ILE A 69 -3.47 -11.57 14.20
C ILE A 69 -2.06 -11.05 14.46
N LYS A 70 -1.14 -11.99 14.71
CA LYS A 70 0.30 -11.71 14.68
C LYS A 70 0.94 -12.47 13.54
N LYS A 71 1.59 -11.77 12.62
CA LYS A 71 2.27 -12.34 11.46
C LYS A 71 3.62 -11.66 11.25
N HIS A 72 4.67 -12.46 10.99
CA HIS A 72 6.05 -11.99 10.84
C HIS A 72 6.54 -11.04 11.95
N GLY A 73 6.08 -11.27 13.19
CA GLY A 73 6.44 -10.44 14.34
C GLY A 73 5.59 -9.19 14.55
N LYS A 74 4.82 -8.75 13.55
CA LYS A 74 3.95 -7.58 13.61
C LYS A 74 2.52 -7.97 13.97
N ASN A 75 1.79 -7.05 14.62
CA ASN A 75 0.37 -7.19 14.91
C ASN A 75 -0.46 -6.50 13.85
N TYR A 76 -1.62 -7.07 13.56
CA TYR A 76 -2.60 -6.53 12.61
C TYR A 76 -3.98 -6.64 13.23
N ILE A 77 -4.81 -5.62 13.04
CA ILE A 77 -6.22 -5.63 13.40
C ILE A 77 -7.04 -5.38 12.14
N TYR A 78 -8.07 -6.19 11.95
CA TYR A 78 -8.94 -6.18 10.79
C TYR A 78 -10.37 -5.90 11.21
N LYS A 79 -11.05 -5.05 10.44
CA LYS A 79 -12.48 -4.79 10.53
C LYS A 79 -13.20 -5.60 9.47
N ILE A 80 -14.31 -6.21 9.83
CA ILE A 80 -15.19 -6.92 8.89
C ILE A 80 -15.81 -5.88 7.94
N VAL A 81 -15.71 -6.13 6.64
CA VAL A 81 -16.36 -5.34 5.58
C VAL A 81 -17.44 -6.13 4.85
N ASN A 82 -17.35 -7.46 4.88
CA ASN A 82 -18.42 -8.35 4.41
C ASN A 82 -18.54 -9.52 5.37
N TYR A 83 -19.74 -9.83 5.77
CA TYR A 83 -20.11 -10.89 6.71
C TYR A 83 -21.24 -11.72 6.10
N ASP A 84 -21.01 -13.02 5.94
CA ASP A 84 -22.01 -13.97 5.45
C ASP A 84 -22.02 -15.18 6.38
N GLU A 85 -23.16 -15.49 6.94
CA GLU A 85 -23.34 -16.55 7.92
C GLU A 85 -24.44 -17.52 7.50
N ASN A 86 -24.18 -18.81 7.67
CA ASN A 86 -25.16 -19.87 7.54
C ASN A 86 -25.12 -20.79 8.78
N ASP A 87 -25.86 -21.91 8.74
CA ASP A 87 -25.96 -22.84 9.88
C ASP A 87 -24.60 -23.47 10.28
N PHE A 88 -23.63 -23.51 9.38
CA PHE A 88 -22.37 -24.23 9.55
C PHE A 88 -21.16 -23.33 9.66
N GLU A 89 -21.18 -22.19 9.00
CA GLU A 89 -19.98 -21.38 8.77
C GLU A 89 -20.28 -19.87 8.79
N ILE A 90 -19.25 -19.12 9.15
CA ILE A 90 -19.21 -17.66 9.00
C ILE A 90 -18.09 -17.33 8.02
N ASN A 91 -18.39 -16.66 6.91
CA ASN A 91 -17.44 -16.16 5.95
C ASN A 91 -17.21 -14.67 6.19
N VAL A 92 -15.97 -14.25 6.32
CA VAL A 92 -15.62 -12.85 6.56
C VAL A 92 -14.58 -12.37 5.56
N GLN A 93 -14.81 -11.15 5.06
CA GLN A 93 -13.84 -10.37 4.33
C GLN A 93 -13.49 -9.14 5.16
N CYS A 94 -12.22 -8.89 5.36
CA CYS A 94 -11.78 -7.89 6.31
C CYS A 94 -10.72 -6.99 5.72
N ASN A 95 -10.83 -5.68 5.99
CA ASN A 95 -9.80 -4.69 5.70
C ASN A 95 -9.02 -4.37 6.97
N SER A 96 -7.76 -3.99 6.81
CA SER A 96 -6.97 -3.48 7.93
C SER A 96 -7.63 -2.25 8.55
N LEU A 97 -7.65 -2.19 9.87
CA LEU A 97 -8.37 -1.16 10.62
C LEU A 97 -7.76 0.23 10.41
N ASP A 98 -6.47 0.33 10.14
CA ASP A 98 -5.76 1.57 9.80
C ASP A 98 -6.34 2.24 8.54
N ALA A 99 -6.61 1.45 7.49
CA ALA A 99 -7.25 1.96 6.27
C ALA A 99 -8.67 2.50 6.53
N GLU A 100 -9.40 1.90 7.46
CA GLU A 100 -10.74 2.35 7.86
C GLU A 100 -10.72 3.65 8.67
N LEU A 101 -9.72 3.82 9.57
CA LEU A 101 -9.57 5.03 10.38
C LEU A 101 -9.25 6.27 9.55
N LEU A 102 -8.64 6.10 8.38
CA LEU A 102 -8.26 7.19 7.48
C LEU A 102 -9.32 7.49 6.40
N ARG A 103 -10.57 7.05 6.56
CA ARG A 103 -11.68 7.31 5.62
C ARG A 103 -12.22 8.74 5.65
N GLU A 104 -11.96 9.49 6.70
CA GLU A 104 -12.38 10.89 6.75
C GLU A 104 -11.82 11.69 5.57
N THR A 105 -12.63 12.61 5.04
CA THR A 105 -12.26 13.44 3.90
C THR A 105 -11.43 14.65 4.35
N VAL A 106 -10.37 14.94 3.63
CA VAL A 106 -9.59 16.17 3.74
C VAL A 106 -9.82 17.05 2.52
N GLY A 107 -9.89 18.37 2.75
CA GLY A 107 -10.13 19.37 1.71
C GLY A 107 -8.90 19.67 0.84
N THR A 108 -9.06 20.65 -0.06
CA THR A 108 -7.95 21.22 -0.82
C THR A 108 -6.91 21.84 0.10
N PHE A 109 -5.65 21.81 -0.30
CA PHE A 109 -4.56 22.37 0.50
C PHE A 109 -3.44 22.91 -0.38
N THR A 110 -2.91 24.08 -0.05
CA THR A 110 -1.78 24.71 -0.76
C THR A 110 -0.78 25.24 0.24
N SER A 111 0.49 24.91 0.07
CA SER A 111 1.59 25.56 0.79
C SER A 111 2.23 26.65 -0.06
N THR A 112 2.60 27.74 0.55
CA THR A 112 3.28 28.88 -0.11
C THR A 112 4.81 28.77 -0.06
N THR A 113 5.33 27.86 0.77
CA THR A 113 6.76 27.66 0.97
C THR A 113 7.05 26.17 1.08
N ALA A 114 8.30 25.77 0.78
CA ALA A 114 8.73 24.39 0.90
C ALA A 114 8.70 23.92 2.37
N GLN A 115 7.99 22.82 2.62
CA GLN A 115 7.74 22.25 3.94
C GLN A 115 8.09 20.77 4.02
N SER A 116 8.38 20.27 5.22
CA SER A 116 8.64 18.85 5.46
C SER A 116 7.37 18.01 5.39
N ILE A 117 7.51 16.69 5.20
CA ILE A 117 6.38 15.77 5.18
C ILE A 117 5.60 15.80 6.50
N GLU A 118 6.27 15.89 7.66
CA GLU A 118 5.61 15.97 8.97
C GLU A 118 4.74 17.21 9.09
N TRP A 119 5.21 18.36 8.59
CA TRP A 119 4.43 19.57 8.56
C TRP A 119 3.12 19.38 7.77
N TYR A 120 3.19 18.74 6.59
CA TYR A 120 2.00 18.43 5.79
C TYR A 120 1.05 17.48 6.52
N LEU A 121 1.57 16.42 7.14
CA LEU A 121 0.77 15.49 7.94
C LEU A 121 -0.02 16.19 9.04
N GLN A 122 0.61 17.15 9.73
CA GLN A 122 -0.02 17.94 10.79
C GLN A 122 -1.04 18.94 10.24
N GLN A 123 -0.67 19.74 9.22
CA GLN A 123 -1.53 20.80 8.69
C GLN A 123 -2.78 20.26 8.00
N MET A 124 -2.67 19.13 7.31
CA MET A 124 -3.82 18.45 6.69
C MET A 124 -4.60 17.56 7.67
N GLY A 125 -4.21 17.53 8.94
CA GLY A 125 -4.88 16.73 9.95
C GLY A 125 -4.80 15.22 9.74
N LEU A 126 -3.79 14.72 9.02
CA LEU A 126 -3.62 13.28 8.79
C LEU A 126 -3.16 12.54 10.04
N LEU A 127 -2.59 13.24 11.03
CA LEU A 127 -2.17 12.71 12.33
C LEU A 127 -3.11 13.11 13.49
N THR A 128 -4.23 13.77 13.24
CA THR A 128 -5.16 14.22 14.30
C THR A 128 -5.91 13.08 14.99
N PHE A 129 -5.80 11.86 14.50
CA PHE A 129 -6.22 10.72 15.29
C PHE A 129 -5.31 10.60 16.50
N THR A 130 -5.90 10.58 17.68
CA THR A 130 -5.24 10.39 18.98
C THR A 130 -4.32 9.14 19.00
N PHE A 131 -4.40 8.32 17.96
CA PHE A 131 -3.79 7.01 17.89
C PHE A 131 -2.69 6.85 16.81
N VAL A 132 -2.38 7.89 16.00
CA VAL A 132 -1.32 7.79 14.98
C VAL A 132 -0.13 8.64 15.39
N LYS A 133 1.05 8.03 15.47
CA LYS A 133 2.33 8.68 15.77
C LYS A 133 3.31 8.46 14.63
N VAL A 134 4.15 9.42 14.33
CA VAL A 134 5.28 9.22 13.41
C VAL A 134 6.37 8.45 14.15
N GLY A 135 6.82 7.35 13.57
CA GLY A 135 7.96 6.56 14.02
C GLY A 135 9.22 6.87 13.22
N ILE A 136 9.66 5.91 12.38
CA ILE A 136 10.77 6.13 11.47
C ILE A 136 10.37 7.17 10.42
N ASN A 137 11.23 8.15 10.17
CA ASN A 137 11.03 9.15 9.12
C ASN A 137 12.34 9.40 8.37
N GLU A 138 12.57 8.64 7.31
CA GLU A 138 13.72 8.81 6.42
C GLU A 138 13.56 10.02 5.47
N LEU A 139 12.32 10.56 5.34
CA LEU A 139 11.99 11.66 4.44
C LEU A 139 12.09 13.06 5.09
N SER A 140 12.61 13.14 6.32
CA SER A 140 12.61 14.35 7.15
C SER A 140 13.34 15.55 6.53
N GLU A 141 14.42 15.30 5.78
CA GLU A 141 15.27 16.34 5.20
C GLU A 141 14.67 16.97 3.93
N LYS A 142 13.78 16.23 3.23
CA LYS A 142 13.17 16.70 2.00
C LYS A 142 12.07 17.73 2.30
N LYS A 143 12.10 18.85 1.57
CA LYS A 143 11.07 19.91 1.66
C LYS A 143 10.52 20.23 0.29
N LEU A 144 9.20 20.31 0.18
CA LEU A 144 8.49 20.56 -1.07
C LEU A 144 7.43 21.64 -0.87
N THR A 145 7.14 22.40 -1.93
CA THR A 145 5.95 23.26 -2.04
C THR A 145 4.90 22.48 -2.80
N LEU A 146 3.77 22.16 -2.15
CA LEU A 146 2.76 21.28 -2.70
C LEU A 146 1.38 21.95 -2.74
N THR A 147 0.62 21.60 -3.77
CA THR A 147 -0.80 21.92 -3.92
C THR A 147 -1.59 20.62 -4.11
N PHE A 148 -2.74 20.53 -3.45
CA PHE A 148 -3.73 19.48 -3.56
C PHE A 148 -5.08 20.13 -3.86
N ASP A 149 -5.53 20.01 -5.09
CA ASP A 149 -6.71 20.73 -5.60
C ASP A 149 -8.03 19.99 -5.34
N ASN A 150 -7.97 18.71 -4.95
CA ASN A 150 -9.14 17.87 -4.76
C ASN A 150 -9.43 17.61 -3.28
N GLN A 151 -10.70 17.30 -3.00
CA GLN A 151 -11.09 16.65 -1.76
C GLN A 151 -10.93 15.14 -1.92
N GLU A 152 -10.36 14.48 -0.94
CA GLU A 152 -10.14 13.03 -0.96
C GLU A 152 -10.09 12.44 0.45
N PRO A 153 -10.27 11.12 0.63
CA PRO A 153 -10.05 10.46 1.91
C PRO A 153 -8.64 10.70 2.45
N LYS A 154 -8.47 10.78 3.76
CA LYS A 154 -7.15 10.96 4.40
C LYS A 154 -6.14 9.90 3.99
N HIS A 155 -6.59 8.66 3.77
CA HIS A 155 -5.74 7.58 3.30
C HIS A 155 -5.17 7.87 1.91
N ASP A 156 -6.01 8.28 0.97
CA ASP A 156 -5.58 8.62 -0.39
C ASP A 156 -4.65 9.84 -0.39
N ARG A 157 -4.96 10.83 0.49
CA ARG A 157 -4.09 11.98 0.70
C ARG A 157 -2.72 11.60 1.28
N LEU A 158 -2.68 10.63 2.21
CA LEU A 158 -1.42 10.11 2.74
C LEU A 158 -0.60 9.44 1.64
N ILE A 159 -1.23 8.59 0.82
CA ILE A 159 -0.58 7.96 -0.35
C ILE A 159 -0.04 9.02 -1.31
N SER A 160 -0.86 10.00 -1.67
CA SER A 160 -0.50 11.09 -2.58
C SER A 160 0.68 11.92 -2.02
N LEU A 161 0.64 12.27 -0.74
CA LEU A 161 1.69 13.00 -0.06
C LEU A 161 3.02 12.24 -0.07
N VAL A 162 3.01 10.98 0.37
CA VAL A 162 4.22 10.14 0.44
C VAL A 162 4.82 9.93 -0.95
N ASN A 163 3.97 9.71 -1.98
CA ASN A 163 4.43 9.60 -3.37
C ASN A 163 5.10 10.88 -3.88
N LYS A 164 4.61 12.08 -3.53
CA LYS A 164 5.26 13.35 -3.90
C LYS A 164 6.64 13.50 -3.22
N PHE A 165 6.83 12.89 -2.08
CA PHE A 165 8.11 12.85 -1.38
C PHE A 165 9.04 11.71 -1.87
N ASP A 166 8.63 10.91 -2.87
CA ASP A 166 9.32 9.71 -3.37
C ASP A 166 9.55 8.68 -2.26
N GLY A 167 8.52 8.48 -1.44
CA GLY A 167 8.57 7.62 -0.28
C GLY A 167 7.66 6.40 -0.39
N GLU A 168 7.84 5.53 0.59
CA GLU A 168 6.98 4.40 0.95
C GLU A 168 6.57 4.55 2.41
N PHE A 169 5.43 3.97 2.80
CA PHE A 169 5.00 4.00 4.20
C PHE A 169 4.37 2.69 4.64
N GLU A 170 4.43 2.44 5.94
CA GLU A 170 3.64 1.42 6.60
C GLU A 170 3.02 1.97 7.89
N LEU A 171 1.84 1.45 8.22
CA LEU A 171 1.19 1.68 9.51
C LEU A 171 1.36 0.44 10.37
N GLU A 172 2.18 0.54 11.41
CA GLU A 172 2.42 -0.55 12.35
C GLU A 172 1.40 -0.48 13.49
N THR A 173 0.71 -1.59 13.74
CA THR A 173 -0.26 -1.71 14.84
C THR A 173 0.47 -2.01 16.15
N ILE A 174 0.36 -1.12 17.12
CA ILE A 174 0.86 -1.32 18.47
C ILE A 174 -0.26 -1.83 19.37
N VAL A 175 0.02 -2.90 20.10
CA VAL A 175 -0.91 -3.48 21.07
C VAL A 175 -0.31 -3.42 22.46
N LYS A 176 -1.15 -3.26 23.48
CA LYS A 176 -0.77 -3.32 24.90
C LYS A 176 -0.39 -4.75 25.31
N ALA A 177 0.16 -4.90 26.51
CA ALA A 177 0.54 -6.19 27.04
C ALA A 177 -0.63 -7.19 27.15
N ASP A 178 -1.85 -6.70 27.34
CA ASP A 178 -3.09 -7.51 27.36
C ASP A 178 -3.61 -7.88 25.96
N GLY A 179 -2.93 -7.40 24.90
CA GLY A 179 -3.29 -7.63 23.50
C GLY A 179 -4.40 -6.71 22.98
N THR A 180 -4.81 -5.69 23.73
CA THR A 180 -5.73 -4.66 23.26
C THR A 180 -4.99 -3.62 22.40
N PHE A 181 -5.72 -2.95 21.51
CA PHE A 181 -5.18 -1.89 20.66
C PHE A 181 -4.65 -0.72 21.51
N ASP A 182 -3.49 -0.20 21.13
CA ASP A 182 -2.91 1.01 21.74
C ASP A 182 -2.86 2.16 20.73
N SER A 183 -2.10 2.00 19.68
CA SER A 183 -1.86 3.06 18.69
C SER A 183 -1.38 2.49 17.35
N TYR A 184 -1.31 3.36 16.34
CA TYR A 184 -0.55 3.14 15.11
C TYR A 184 0.72 3.95 15.10
N VAL A 185 1.76 3.38 14.50
CA VAL A 185 3.01 4.09 14.20
C VAL A 185 3.14 4.17 12.69
N LEU A 186 3.15 5.39 12.16
CA LEU A 186 3.42 5.68 10.75
C LEU A 186 4.92 5.72 10.56
N ASN A 187 5.46 4.75 9.83
CA ASN A 187 6.85 4.72 9.40
C ASN A 187 6.94 5.15 7.94
N LEU A 188 7.88 6.05 7.65
CA LEU A 188 8.13 6.66 6.35
C LEU A 188 9.53 6.28 5.89
N TYR A 189 9.64 5.74 4.70
CA TYR A 189 10.89 5.26 4.11
C TYR A 189 11.12 5.90 2.75
N HIS A 190 12.37 5.99 2.31
CA HIS A 190 12.66 6.22 0.90
C HIS A 190 12.12 5.07 0.06
N LYS A 191 11.77 5.31 -1.21
CA LYS A 191 11.50 4.22 -2.15
C LYS A 191 12.74 3.37 -2.33
N ASN A 192 12.53 2.07 -2.60
CA ASN A 192 13.62 1.18 -2.95
C ASN A 192 14.30 1.67 -4.25
N ASP A 193 15.60 1.95 -4.16
CA ASP A 193 16.49 2.32 -5.26
C ASP A 193 17.90 1.77 -5.01
N ASP A 194 18.89 2.17 -5.81
CA ASP A 194 20.28 1.72 -5.68
C ASP A 194 20.93 2.13 -4.34
N THR A 195 20.36 3.09 -3.62
CA THR A 195 20.92 3.68 -2.38
C THR A 195 20.05 3.46 -1.16
N HIS A 196 18.76 3.19 -1.35
CA HIS A 196 17.77 3.05 -0.29
C HIS A 196 17.03 1.71 -0.40
N GLN A 197 16.84 1.05 0.72
CA GLN A 197 16.21 -0.26 0.77
C GLN A 197 14.67 -0.20 0.68
N GLY A 198 14.04 0.89 1.11
CA GLY A 198 12.59 0.98 1.26
C GLY A 198 12.06 0.09 2.38
N ILE A 199 10.77 -0.22 2.34
CA ILE A 199 10.11 -1.13 3.30
C ILE A 199 10.59 -2.57 3.14
N GLY A 200 10.95 -2.97 1.91
CA GLY A 200 11.44 -4.30 1.59
C GLY A 200 12.87 -4.55 2.10
N ARG A 201 13.40 -5.68 1.73
CA ARG A 201 14.82 -5.97 1.89
C ARG A 201 15.30 -6.89 0.77
N GLU A 202 16.52 -6.73 0.36
CA GLU A 202 17.18 -7.68 -0.52
C GLU A 202 17.31 -9.05 0.18
N ARG A 203 16.97 -10.10 -0.53
CA ARG A 203 16.93 -11.48 -0.03
C ARG A 203 17.90 -12.35 -0.81
N ALA A 204 19.21 -12.06 -0.69
CA ALA A 204 20.27 -12.88 -1.28
C ALA A 204 20.31 -14.34 -0.74
N ASP A 205 19.65 -14.58 0.38
CA ASP A 205 19.48 -15.91 0.98
C ASP A 205 18.40 -16.76 0.31
N ILE A 206 17.57 -16.18 -0.58
CA ILE A 206 16.52 -16.89 -1.32
C ILE A 206 16.91 -16.99 -2.80
N ILE A 207 17.09 -18.22 -3.25
CA ILE A 207 17.26 -18.52 -4.66
C ILE A 207 15.98 -19.18 -5.18
N LEU A 208 15.44 -18.64 -6.26
CA LEU A 208 14.24 -19.16 -6.89
C LEU A 208 14.61 -20.26 -7.89
N TYR A 209 14.09 -21.47 -7.67
CA TYR A 209 14.28 -22.63 -8.54
C TYR A 209 12.95 -23.07 -9.14
N TYR A 210 12.91 -23.19 -10.46
CA TYR A 210 11.77 -23.78 -11.16
C TYR A 210 11.55 -25.23 -10.68
N GLY A 211 10.29 -25.58 -10.41
CA GLY A 211 9.91 -26.91 -9.92
C GLY A 211 10.18 -27.16 -8.42
N LYS A 212 10.73 -26.19 -7.69
CA LYS A 212 10.87 -26.26 -6.22
C LYS A 212 10.01 -25.20 -5.53
N ASN A 213 10.39 -23.93 -5.65
CA ASN A 213 9.71 -22.80 -5.03
C ASN A 213 9.09 -21.84 -6.04
N ILE A 214 9.23 -22.13 -7.35
CA ILE A 214 8.47 -21.51 -8.44
C ILE A 214 7.63 -22.61 -9.10
N GLN A 215 6.33 -22.44 -9.13
CA GLN A 215 5.38 -23.37 -9.78
C GLN A 215 5.23 -23.05 -11.28
N GLY A 216 5.41 -21.80 -11.67
CA GLY A 216 5.33 -21.37 -13.05
C GLY A 216 5.81 -19.94 -13.23
N VAL A 217 6.21 -19.60 -14.43
CA VAL A 217 6.53 -18.24 -14.87
C VAL A 217 5.66 -17.95 -16.08
N SER A 218 4.90 -16.85 -16.02
CA SER A 218 4.18 -16.33 -17.18
C SER A 218 4.73 -14.96 -17.54
N VAL A 219 4.86 -14.72 -18.84
CA VAL A 219 5.24 -13.43 -19.39
C VAL A 219 4.06 -12.90 -20.17
N ASN A 220 3.54 -11.74 -19.76
CA ASN A 220 2.53 -11.02 -20.52
C ASN A 220 3.19 -9.77 -21.12
N SER A 221 3.11 -9.63 -22.43
CA SER A 221 3.59 -8.46 -23.16
C SER A 221 2.39 -7.72 -23.75
N ASN A 222 2.15 -6.51 -23.25
CA ASN A 222 1.14 -5.60 -23.79
C ASN A 222 1.84 -4.46 -24.52
N LYS A 223 1.44 -4.22 -25.77
CA LYS A 223 2.00 -3.18 -26.64
C LYS A 223 1.00 -2.07 -26.95
N ASP A 224 -0.19 -2.08 -26.36
CA ASP A 224 -1.26 -1.13 -26.67
C ASP A 224 -0.86 0.33 -26.40
N SER A 225 0.07 0.53 -25.46
CA SER A 225 0.59 1.85 -25.08
C SER A 225 2.04 2.08 -25.52
N LEU A 226 2.53 1.30 -26.48
CA LEU A 226 3.88 1.48 -27.01
C LEU A 226 3.88 2.54 -28.11
N TYR A 227 4.67 3.58 -27.93
CA TYR A 227 4.86 4.65 -28.90
C TYR A 227 6.35 4.77 -29.24
N ASN A 228 6.65 4.87 -30.55
CA ASN A 228 8.03 5.01 -31.06
C ASN A 228 8.47 6.47 -31.19
N ALA A 229 7.52 7.40 -31.01
CA ALA A 229 7.77 8.84 -30.92
C ALA A 229 6.69 9.48 -30.04
N PHE A 230 7.03 10.55 -29.35
CA PHE A 230 6.07 11.31 -28.56
C PHE A 230 6.33 12.81 -28.67
N TYR A 231 5.25 13.57 -28.61
CA TYR A 231 5.30 15.02 -28.60
C TYR A 231 5.68 15.50 -27.18
N ALA A 232 6.68 16.39 -27.11
CA ALA A 232 7.08 17.01 -25.85
C ALA A 232 6.78 18.49 -25.86
N SER A 233 5.99 18.94 -24.90
CA SER A 233 5.67 20.36 -24.69
C SER A 233 5.50 20.63 -23.20
N GLY A 234 5.70 21.89 -22.84
CA GLY A 234 5.48 22.42 -21.49
C GLY A 234 4.85 23.82 -21.56
N GLN A 235 4.78 24.49 -20.43
CA GLN A 235 4.35 25.88 -20.33
C GLN A 235 5.39 26.66 -19.54
N ASP A 236 5.60 27.91 -19.95
CA ASP A 236 6.40 28.87 -19.18
C ASP A 236 5.57 29.49 -18.03
N ASP A 237 6.19 30.32 -17.22
CA ASP A 237 5.57 31.02 -16.10
C ASP A 237 4.41 31.95 -16.53
N ASN A 238 4.29 32.25 -17.83
CA ASN A 238 3.25 33.09 -18.42
C ASN A 238 2.16 32.25 -19.12
N ASN A 239 2.16 30.91 -18.94
CA ASN A 239 1.27 29.95 -19.61
C ASN A 239 1.44 29.89 -21.14
N ASN A 240 2.55 30.34 -21.70
CA ASN A 240 2.84 30.11 -23.11
C ASN A 240 3.32 28.68 -23.31
N VAL A 241 2.85 28.04 -24.37
CA VAL A 241 3.30 26.69 -24.72
C VAL A 241 4.75 26.78 -25.22
N ILE A 242 5.62 26.00 -24.58
CA ILE A 242 7.00 25.77 -25.00
C ILE A 242 7.09 24.35 -25.52
N ASP A 243 7.68 24.17 -26.70
CA ASP A 243 8.00 22.85 -27.25
C ASP A 243 9.52 22.67 -27.38
N ILE A 244 9.94 21.51 -27.89
CA ILE A 244 11.34 21.16 -28.04
C ILE A 244 11.88 21.41 -29.45
N THR A 245 11.18 22.15 -30.28
CA THR A 245 11.51 22.36 -31.71
C THR A 245 12.90 22.96 -31.91
N ASP A 246 13.39 23.78 -30.98
CA ASP A 246 14.71 24.39 -31.03
C ASP A 246 15.83 23.53 -30.41
N LEU A 247 15.47 22.38 -29.82
CA LEU A 247 16.42 21.48 -29.18
C LEU A 247 16.95 20.44 -30.17
N GLU A 248 18.18 20.04 -29.96
CA GLU A 248 18.79 18.87 -30.59
C GLU A 248 19.53 18.08 -29.53
N PHE A 249 19.18 16.80 -29.35
CA PHE A 249 19.92 15.91 -28.47
C PHE A 249 19.87 14.47 -28.97
N SER A 250 20.84 13.68 -28.51
CA SER A 250 20.89 12.24 -28.70
C SER A 250 21.35 11.59 -27.40
N SER A 251 20.57 10.67 -26.87
CA SER A 251 20.94 9.79 -25.76
C SER A 251 21.33 8.42 -26.31
N LYS A 252 22.42 7.86 -25.81
CA LYS A 252 22.93 6.54 -26.23
C LYS A 252 22.92 5.58 -25.05
N ASN A 253 22.60 4.32 -25.33
CA ASN A 253 22.71 3.25 -24.35
C ASN A 253 24.19 2.87 -24.08
N ALA A 254 24.43 1.90 -23.18
CA ALA A 254 25.77 1.41 -22.82
C ALA A 254 26.57 0.88 -24.01
N ASP A 255 25.92 0.41 -25.08
CA ASP A 255 26.53 -0.10 -26.30
C ASP A 255 26.82 1.01 -27.34
N GLY A 256 26.53 2.27 -26.99
CA GLY A 256 26.73 3.42 -27.87
C GLY A 256 25.65 3.58 -28.96
N ILE A 257 24.58 2.80 -28.91
CA ILE A 257 23.45 2.87 -29.84
C ILE A 257 22.49 3.98 -29.39
N GLU A 258 22.03 4.79 -30.35
CA GLU A 258 21.09 5.89 -30.09
C GLU A 258 19.76 5.34 -29.56
N GLU A 259 19.41 5.68 -28.32
CA GLU A 259 18.21 5.21 -27.62
C GLU A 259 17.05 6.18 -27.79
N PHE A 260 17.33 7.47 -27.61
CA PHE A 260 16.38 8.55 -27.81
C PHE A 260 17.05 9.72 -28.49
N TYR A 261 16.35 10.37 -29.42
CA TYR A 261 16.86 11.61 -30.03
C TYR A 261 15.75 12.56 -30.43
N THR A 262 16.07 13.85 -30.51
CA THR A 262 15.31 14.85 -31.27
C THR A 262 16.25 15.62 -32.19
N ARG A 263 15.71 16.14 -33.29
CA ARG A 263 16.44 16.98 -34.23
C ARG A 263 15.83 18.37 -34.27
N LYS A 264 16.67 19.37 -34.50
CA LYS A 264 16.22 20.74 -34.64
C LYS A 264 15.10 20.85 -35.70
N GLY A 265 14.01 21.52 -35.35
CA GLY A 265 12.81 21.65 -36.21
C GLY A 265 11.75 20.56 -35.95
N SER A 266 12.00 19.59 -35.03
CA SER A 266 11.03 18.56 -34.67
C SER A 266 10.52 18.75 -33.24
N PRO A 267 9.21 18.75 -32.99
CA PRO A 267 8.66 18.75 -31.64
C PRO A 267 8.59 17.34 -31.04
N LEU A 268 9.14 16.30 -31.73
CA LEU A 268 9.05 14.92 -31.34
C LEU A 268 10.38 14.40 -30.80
N ILE A 269 10.29 13.54 -29.79
CA ILE A 269 11.37 12.67 -29.33
C ILE A 269 11.15 11.29 -29.95
N TYR A 270 12.15 10.75 -30.61
CA TYR A 270 12.12 9.47 -31.29
C TYR A 270 12.85 8.40 -30.50
N ALA A 271 12.35 7.15 -30.52
CA ALA A 271 12.95 5.98 -29.90
C ALA A 271 13.31 4.92 -30.98
N PRO A 272 14.48 5.04 -31.66
CA PRO A 272 14.82 4.20 -32.82
C PRO A 272 14.94 2.73 -32.49
N ILE A 273 15.45 2.36 -31.31
CA ILE A 273 15.53 0.95 -30.87
C ILE A 273 14.14 0.36 -30.74
N SER A 274 13.19 1.12 -30.20
CA SER A 274 11.78 0.68 -30.09
C SER A 274 11.14 0.56 -31.47
N ALA A 275 11.39 1.50 -32.38
CA ALA A 275 10.85 1.50 -33.74
C ALA A 275 11.37 0.33 -34.58
N ASP A 276 12.65 -0.04 -34.42
CA ASP A 276 13.23 -1.22 -35.09
C ASP A 276 12.65 -2.53 -34.57
N ARG A 277 12.42 -2.61 -33.28
CA ARG A 277 11.86 -3.82 -32.65
C ARG A 277 10.35 -3.98 -32.84
N TYR A 278 9.64 -2.85 -32.96
CA TYR A 278 8.18 -2.79 -33.02
C TYR A 278 7.73 -1.72 -34.06
N PRO A 279 7.90 -2.03 -35.35
CA PRO A 279 7.59 -1.10 -36.43
C PRO A 279 6.10 -0.76 -36.55
#